data_9581ae82d042951401307a9ed9d10101
#
_entry.id   9581ae82d042951401307a9ed9d10101
#
_cell.length_a   1.000
_cell.length_b   1.000
_cell.length_c   1.000
_cell.angle_alpha   90.00
_cell.angle_beta   90.00
_cell.angle_gamma   90.00
#
_symmetry.space_group_name_H-M   'P 1'
#
loop_
_entity.id
_entity.type
_entity.pdbx_description
1 polymer ?
#
loop_
_entity_poly.entity_id
_entity_poly.type
_entity_poly.pdbx_seq_one_letter_code
_entity_poly.pdbx_strand_id
1 'polypeptide(L)'
;MSNPNAVAAADAPMKTPGYAWPCLIVSLLCAVSIVFAWQWLPGVTFPVFSGWEAGINPTFQAPMMANVMGLVPIGALIMAFPTSILVRKWGPKMATCTGMILAIVGQVICSVFAATDFTVFLAGLSTTVVAGPTCVSVWFPHGTRGRAMAIWSTWAPIGIFTINAISSSVLGAVGGDMTMFLWIWAIVMVVILVLFFLVFREPKGGEVSEVSPERKSFREVLPLFKSRQLWCLITMFAIFNYMNYAFSQYLKTWLQLSTNAGGMGWDVGMAGILGGLICACGALAPLGGFILDKTPKHLKYICVIAGITSLTICCALAFHNSVPMFIAYVLFFCIGNMFLNGCCRPMVPSYVFKGGATAVGLGLSFLTIGQYIGQIPTSYVMHNFVDSMAFGMTDPMLAFWALVPVGVIGILFSLGMKPSKPKGGAAPEGKPEGAPQGAAQAAPSDAPQDK
;
A
#
# COMPACT_ATOMS: atom_id res chain seq x y z
N MET A 1 -40.45 -21.29 17.00
CA MET A 1 -39.38 -21.90 17.85
C MET A 1 -38.15 -22.08 16.99
N SER A 2 -37.18 -21.19 17.11
CA SER A 2 -35.91 -21.27 16.39
C SER A 2 -35.08 -22.40 16.99
N ASN A 3 -34.62 -23.32 16.16
CA ASN A 3 -33.82 -24.46 16.55
C ASN A 3 -32.48 -23.98 17.18
N PRO A 4 -32.23 -24.22 18.48
CA PRO A 4 -31.01 -23.75 19.15
C PRO A 4 -29.73 -24.34 18.54
N ASN A 5 -29.80 -25.47 17.87
CA ASN A 5 -28.69 -26.09 17.17
C ASN A 5 -28.34 -25.36 15.86
N ALA A 6 -29.24 -24.59 15.28
CA ALA A 6 -28.97 -23.79 14.10
C ALA A 6 -28.17 -22.49 14.44
N VAL A 7 -28.38 -21.97 15.66
CA VAL A 7 -27.64 -20.78 16.14
C VAL A 7 -26.21 -21.17 16.54
N ALA A 8 -26.03 -22.33 17.20
CA ALA A 8 -24.69 -22.83 17.56
C ALA A 8 -23.83 -23.24 16.34
N ALA A 9 -24.45 -23.66 15.24
CA ALA A 9 -23.73 -23.96 14.00
C ALA A 9 -23.27 -22.70 13.24
N ALA A 10 -23.89 -21.53 13.48
CA ALA A 10 -23.51 -20.27 12.87
C ALA A 10 -22.29 -19.63 13.54
N ASP A 11 -21.97 -19.98 14.78
CA ASP A 11 -20.84 -19.44 15.55
C ASP A 11 -19.55 -20.29 15.47
N ALA A 12 -19.58 -21.43 14.79
CA ALA A 12 -18.37 -22.23 14.61
C ALA A 12 -17.36 -21.48 13.73
N PRO A 13 -16.08 -21.31 14.17
CA PRO A 13 -15.09 -20.62 13.37
C PRO A 13 -14.91 -21.35 12.04
N MET A 14 -15.33 -20.72 10.95
CA MET A 14 -15.19 -21.28 9.60
C MET A 14 -13.73 -21.53 9.28
N LYS A 15 -13.39 -22.78 8.94
CA LYS A 15 -12.05 -23.16 8.52
C LYS A 15 -11.77 -22.57 7.14
N THR A 16 -10.63 -21.90 7.01
CA THR A 16 -10.16 -21.44 5.70
C THR A 16 -9.90 -22.65 4.80
N PRO A 17 -10.49 -22.71 3.60
CA PRO A 17 -10.22 -23.78 2.66
C PRO A 17 -8.71 -23.84 2.32
N GLY A 18 -8.12 -25.03 2.25
CA GLY A 18 -6.69 -25.19 1.92
C GLY A 18 -6.31 -24.55 0.58
N TYR A 19 -7.25 -24.52 -0.38
CA TYR A 19 -7.05 -23.91 -1.68
C TYR A 19 -7.00 -22.35 -1.67
N ALA A 20 -7.42 -21.71 -0.59
CA ALA A 20 -7.30 -20.26 -0.42
C ALA A 20 -5.85 -19.78 -0.45
N TRP A 21 -4.92 -20.58 0.07
CA TRP A 21 -3.49 -20.23 0.14
C TRP A 21 -2.80 -20.16 -1.23
N PRO A 22 -2.92 -21.14 -2.12
CA PRO A 22 -2.48 -20.99 -3.51
C PRO A 22 -3.07 -19.77 -4.21
N CYS A 23 -4.37 -19.50 -4.05
CA CYS A 23 -5.01 -18.32 -4.61
C CYS A 23 -4.43 -17.01 -4.05
N LEU A 24 -4.08 -16.98 -2.76
CA LEU A 24 -3.40 -15.84 -2.14
C LEU A 24 -2.01 -15.61 -2.76
N ILE A 25 -1.22 -16.69 -2.90
CA ILE A 25 0.14 -16.62 -3.43
C ILE A 25 0.14 -16.11 -4.87
N VAL A 26 -0.71 -16.64 -5.74
CA VAL A 26 -0.74 -16.21 -7.14
C VAL A 26 -1.27 -14.77 -7.30
N SER A 27 -2.21 -14.33 -6.45
CA SER A 27 -2.66 -12.93 -6.45
C SER A 27 -1.60 -11.98 -5.91
N LEU A 28 -0.76 -12.43 -4.95
CA LEU A 28 0.41 -11.71 -4.48
C LEU A 28 1.46 -11.57 -5.60
N LEU A 29 1.76 -12.66 -6.32
CA LEU A 29 2.70 -12.66 -7.45
C LEU A 29 2.24 -11.71 -8.56
N CYS A 30 0.94 -11.66 -8.89
CA CYS A 30 0.40 -10.67 -9.83
C CYS A 30 0.71 -9.25 -9.38
N ALA A 31 0.45 -8.91 -8.12
CA ALA A 31 0.71 -7.59 -7.59
C ALA A 31 2.20 -7.25 -7.60
N VAL A 32 3.08 -8.21 -7.26
CA VAL A 32 4.54 -8.06 -7.32
C VAL A 32 5.03 -7.82 -8.75
N SER A 33 4.51 -8.58 -9.73
CA SER A 33 4.96 -8.44 -11.12
C SER A 33 4.61 -7.10 -11.74
N ILE A 34 3.48 -6.49 -11.35
CA ILE A 34 3.13 -5.15 -11.79
C ILE A 34 4.12 -4.11 -11.23
N VAL A 35 4.62 -4.28 -10.01
CA VAL A 35 5.67 -3.41 -9.47
C VAL A 35 6.91 -3.41 -10.38
N PHE A 36 7.25 -4.54 -10.96
CA PHE A 36 8.39 -4.67 -11.87
C PHE A 36 8.23 -3.81 -13.14
N ALA A 37 7.00 -3.56 -13.57
CA ALA A 37 6.74 -2.75 -14.75
C ALA A 37 7.11 -1.26 -14.60
N TRP A 38 7.14 -0.72 -13.37
CA TRP A 38 7.36 0.72 -13.18
C TRP A 38 8.33 1.09 -12.05
N GLN A 39 8.66 0.17 -11.12
CA GLN A 39 9.57 0.44 -10.00
C GLN A 39 11.05 0.07 -10.29
N TRP A 40 11.37 -0.29 -11.53
CA TRP A 40 12.75 -0.60 -11.93
C TRP A 40 13.63 0.64 -12.00
N LEU A 41 13.07 1.79 -12.40
CA LEU A 41 13.82 3.01 -12.67
C LEU A 41 14.64 3.49 -11.46
N PRO A 42 14.13 3.58 -10.23
CA PRO A 42 14.92 4.04 -9.09
C PRO A 42 16.21 3.25 -8.86
N GLY A 43 16.24 1.97 -9.24
CA GLY A 43 17.43 1.13 -9.13
C GLY A 43 18.51 1.41 -10.18
N VAL A 44 18.15 2.02 -11.30
CA VAL A 44 19.04 2.23 -12.47
C VAL A 44 18.93 3.64 -13.05
N THR A 45 18.53 4.63 -12.23
CA THR A 45 18.24 6.00 -12.69
C THR A 45 19.39 6.60 -13.49
N PHE A 46 20.61 6.58 -12.99
CA PHE A 46 21.75 7.22 -13.66
C PHE A 46 22.11 6.58 -14.99
N PRO A 47 22.30 5.23 -15.08
CA PRO A 47 22.63 4.60 -16.35
C PRO A 47 21.58 4.86 -17.42
N VAL A 48 20.30 4.81 -17.05
CA VAL A 48 19.18 5.00 -17.99
C VAL A 48 19.05 6.46 -18.41
N PHE A 49 19.14 7.39 -17.47
CA PHE A 49 19.08 8.82 -17.75
C PHE A 49 20.20 9.25 -18.68
N SER A 50 21.46 8.88 -18.36
CA SER A 50 22.62 9.17 -19.19
C SER A 50 22.49 8.56 -20.60
N GLY A 51 21.91 7.37 -20.72
CA GLY A 51 21.65 6.76 -22.01
C GLY A 51 20.63 7.55 -22.85
N TRP A 52 19.54 8.00 -22.24
CA TRP A 52 18.54 8.82 -22.90
C TRP A 52 19.08 10.22 -23.28
N GLU A 53 19.85 10.88 -22.41
CA GLU A 53 20.54 12.14 -22.72
C GLU A 53 21.56 11.96 -23.84
N ALA A 54 22.24 10.82 -23.93
CA ALA A 54 23.16 10.50 -25.02
C ALA A 54 22.47 10.21 -26.36
N GLY A 55 21.11 10.27 -26.41
CA GLY A 55 20.37 10.18 -27.67
C GLY A 55 19.84 8.77 -27.99
N ILE A 56 19.85 7.83 -27.05
CA ILE A 56 19.21 6.51 -27.24
C ILE A 56 17.73 6.68 -27.61
N ASN A 57 17.06 7.70 -27.02
CA ASN A 57 15.70 8.07 -27.43
C ASN A 57 15.73 9.51 -27.98
N PRO A 58 15.48 9.71 -29.28
CA PRO A 58 15.63 11.03 -29.94
C PRO A 58 14.58 12.07 -29.51
N THR A 59 13.48 11.62 -28.88
CA THR A 59 12.40 12.52 -28.42
C THR A 59 12.48 12.80 -26.93
N PHE A 60 13.45 12.21 -26.21
CA PHE A 60 13.64 12.45 -24.78
C PHE A 60 14.09 13.88 -24.51
N GLN A 61 13.50 14.47 -23.50
CA GLN A 61 13.91 15.75 -22.94
C GLN A 61 14.03 15.60 -21.41
N ALA A 62 15.08 16.15 -20.81
CA ALA A 62 15.35 16.02 -19.38
C ALA A 62 14.13 16.34 -18.46
N PRO A 63 13.32 17.41 -18.72
CA PRO A 63 12.12 17.67 -17.91
C PRO A 63 11.06 16.57 -17.96
N MET A 64 11.06 15.70 -18.98
CA MET A 64 10.11 14.59 -19.10
C MET A 64 10.37 13.47 -18.08
N MET A 65 11.55 13.44 -17.47
CA MET A 65 11.91 12.43 -16.47
C MET A 65 10.96 12.44 -15.28
N ALA A 66 10.48 13.60 -14.86
CA ALA A 66 9.46 13.70 -13.80
C ALA A 66 8.19 12.93 -14.13
N ASN A 67 7.81 12.85 -15.40
CA ASN A 67 6.62 12.14 -15.85
C ASN A 67 6.75 10.63 -15.70
N VAL A 68 7.95 10.06 -15.80
CA VAL A 68 8.18 8.61 -15.67
C VAL A 68 7.66 8.09 -14.32
N MET A 69 7.86 8.86 -13.25
CA MET A 69 7.39 8.49 -11.92
C MET A 69 6.01 9.07 -11.57
N GLY A 70 5.66 10.23 -12.16
CA GLY A 70 4.40 10.94 -11.88
C GLY A 70 3.17 10.35 -12.56
N LEU A 71 3.31 9.78 -13.76
CA LEU A 71 2.16 9.27 -14.54
C LEU A 71 1.57 7.98 -13.98
N VAL A 72 2.37 7.14 -13.33
CA VAL A 72 1.88 5.87 -12.75
C VAL A 72 0.81 6.10 -11.67
N PRO A 73 1.02 6.96 -10.67
CA PRO A 73 -0.05 7.30 -9.72
C PRO A 73 -1.28 7.94 -10.37
N ILE A 74 -1.10 8.74 -11.44
CA ILE A 74 -2.21 9.33 -12.21
C ILE A 74 -3.04 8.22 -12.89
N GLY A 75 -2.38 7.30 -13.58
CA GLY A 75 -3.03 6.14 -14.19
C GLY A 75 -3.78 5.29 -13.16
N ALA A 76 -3.16 5.04 -12.01
CA ALA A 76 -3.76 4.30 -10.91
C ALA A 76 -5.01 5.02 -10.33
N LEU A 77 -4.96 6.34 -10.19
CA LEU A 77 -6.10 7.15 -9.75
C LEU A 77 -7.27 7.06 -10.75
N ILE A 78 -7.00 7.21 -12.04
CA ILE A 78 -8.01 7.12 -13.10
C ILE A 78 -8.67 5.74 -13.11
N MET A 79 -7.86 4.69 -12.99
CA MET A 79 -8.34 3.31 -13.06
C MET A 79 -8.99 2.78 -11.77
N ALA A 80 -8.90 3.51 -10.66
CA ALA A 80 -9.50 3.10 -9.38
C ALA A 80 -11.02 2.86 -9.48
N PHE A 81 -11.76 3.71 -10.21
CA PHE A 81 -13.19 3.55 -10.42
C PHE A 81 -13.55 2.45 -11.43
N PRO A 82 -12.98 2.41 -12.66
CA PRO A 82 -13.23 1.33 -13.60
C PRO A 82 -12.97 -0.06 -13.01
N THR A 83 -11.88 -0.23 -12.25
CA THR A 83 -11.55 -1.49 -11.60
C THR A 83 -12.66 -1.97 -10.66
N SER A 84 -13.25 -1.07 -9.87
CA SER A 84 -14.34 -1.43 -8.96
C SER A 84 -15.61 -1.89 -9.72
N ILE A 85 -15.88 -1.31 -10.88
CA ILE A 85 -16.99 -1.70 -11.77
C ILE A 85 -16.72 -3.08 -12.38
N LEU A 86 -15.50 -3.32 -12.84
CA LEU A 86 -15.09 -4.62 -13.40
C LEU A 86 -15.22 -5.75 -12.38
N VAL A 87 -14.75 -5.54 -11.14
CA VAL A 87 -14.89 -6.51 -10.05
C VAL A 87 -16.37 -6.84 -9.78
N ARG A 88 -17.24 -5.83 -9.82
CA ARG A 88 -18.68 -6.05 -9.61
C ARG A 88 -19.35 -6.79 -10.74
N LYS A 89 -18.93 -6.56 -11.99
CA LYS A 89 -19.58 -7.09 -13.20
C LYS A 89 -19.05 -8.47 -13.58
N TRP A 90 -17.75 -8.69 -13.50
CA TRP A 90 -17.06 -9.87 -14.01
C TRP A 90 -16.41 -10.73 -12.93
N GLY A 91 -16.51 -10.32 -11.65
CA GLY A 91 -15.85 -11.00 -10.54
C GLY A 91 -14.36 -10.66 -10.39
N PRO A 92 -13.75 -11.03 -9.27
CA PRO A 92 -12.36 -10.67 -8.95
C PRO A 92 -11.35 -11.34 -9.88
N LYS A 93 -11.60 -12.58 -10.37
CA LYS A 93 -10.71 -13.27 -11.28
C LYS A 93 -10.54 -12.50 -12.60
N MET A 94 -11.66 -12.23 -13.26
CA MET A 94 -11.64 -11.56 -14.57
C MET A 94 -11.19 -10.11 -14.47
N ALA A 95 -11.55 -9.41 -13.39
CA ALA A 95 -11.08 -8.04 -13.16
C ALA A 95 -9.55 -7.98 -13.00
N THR A 96 -8.95 -8.94 -12.26
CA THR A 96 -7.49 -9.03 -12.12
C THR A 96 -6.81 -9.39 -13.44
N CYS A 97 -7.35 -10.36 -14.18
CA CYS A 97 -6.84 -10.70 -15.53
C CYS A 97 -6.85 -9.49 -16.47
N THR A 98 -7.97 -8.74 -16.51
CA THR A 98 -8.08 -7.53 -17.33
C THR A 98 -7.04 -6.48 -16.93
N GLY A 99 -6.87 -6.22 -15.63
CA GLY A 99 -5.84 -5.31 -15.13
C GLY A 99 -4.43 -5.74 -15.52
N MET A 100 -4.13 -7.04 -15.40
CA MET A 100 -2.83 -7.60 -15.81
C MET A 100 -2.61 -7.49 -17.32
N ILE A 101 -3.63 -7.75 -18.15
CA ILE A 101 -3.55 -7.60 -19.63
C ILE A 101 -3.26 -6.14 -19.99
N LEU A 102 -3.96 -5.18 -19.38
CA LEU A 102 -3.70 -3.76 -19.60
C LEU A 102 -2.26 -3.37 -19.18
N ALA A 103 -1.79 -3.86 -18.05
CA ALA A 103 -0.43 -3.62 -17.62
C ALA A 103 0.62 -4.25 -18.57
N ILE A 104 0.38 -5.46 -19.08
CA ILE A 104 1.23 -6.10 -20.09
C ILE A 104 1.24 -5.31 -21.39
N VAL A 105 0.09 -4.85 -21.87
CA VAL A 105 0.01 -3.98 -23.06
C VAL A 105 0.82 -2.71 -22.85
N GLY A 106 0.67 -2.05 -21.70
CA GLY A 106 1.48 -0.89 -21.36
C GLY A 106 2.98 -1.19 -21.32
N GLN A 107 3.36 -2.34 -20.74
CA GLN A 107 4.76 -2.76 -20.69
C GLN A 107 5.33 -3.07 -22.09
N VAL A 108 4.54 -3.68 -22.97
CA VAL A 108 4.92 -3.92 -24.37
C VAL A 108 5.11 -2.58 -25.11
N ILE A 109 4.19 -1.63 -24.92
CA ILE A 109 4.36 -0.27 -25.48
C ILE A 109 5.67 0.36 -24.97
N CYS A 110 5.93 0.29 -23.67
CA CYS A 110 7.19 0.77 -23.11
C CYS A 110 8.40 0.09 -23.77
N SER A 111 8.37 -1.23 -23.95
CA SER A 111 9.45 -2.00 -24.55
C SER A 111 9.73 -1.61 -26.00
N VAL A 112 8.68 -1.39 -26.79
CA VAL A 112 8.81 -1.03 -28.21
C VAL A 112 9.27 0.41 -28.40
N PHE A 113 8.80 1.33 -27.58
CA PHE A 113 9.02 2.76 -27.76
C PHE A 113 10.14 3.37 -26.86
N ALA A 114 10.77 2.56 -25.99
CA ALA A 114 11.85 3.03 -25.11
C ALA A 114 12.99 3.73 -25.83
N ALA A 115 13.29 3.32 -27.05
CA ALA A 115 14.37 3.86 -27.88
C ALA A 115 13.89 4.74 -29.06
N THR A 116 12.59 4.94 -29.24
CA THR A 116 12.06 5.61 -30.43
C THR A 116 11.19 6.82 -30.15
N ASP A 117 10.21 6.71 -29.26
CA ASP A 117 9.27 7.78 -28.91
C ASP A 117 8.97 7.79 -27.40
N PHE A 118 9.52 8.78 -26.72
CA PHE A 118 9.39 8.90 -25.28
C PHE A 118 7.98 9.26 -24.83
N THR A 119 7.19 9.95 -25.65
CA THR A 119 5.80 10.30 -25.31
C THR A 119 4.92 9.05 -25.31
N VAL A 120 5.09 8.19 -26.31
CA VAL A 120 4.37 6.89 -26.39
C VAL A 120 4.83 5.95 -25.30
N PHE A 121 6.14 5.94 -24.96
CA PHE A 121 6.67 5.22 -23.79
C PHE A 121 5.97 5.66 -22.50
N LEU A 122 5.82 6.96 -22.25
CA LEU A 122 5.12 7.49 -21.07
C LEU A 122 3.63 7.08 -21.04
N ALA A 123 2.97 7.08 -22.21
CA ALA A 123 1.60 6.61 -22.31
C ALA A 123 1.47 5.11 -21.94
N GLY A 124 2.40 4.28 -22.41
CA GLY A 124 2.50 2.87 -21.99
C GLY A 124 2.65 2.72 -20.48
N LEU A 125 3.54 3.50 -19.87
CA LEU A 125 3.81 3.44 -18.44
C LEU A 125 2.59 3.81 -17.59
N SER A 126 1.75 4.75 -18.05
CA SER A 126 0.53 5.16 -17.34
C SER A 126 -0.57 4.09 -17.28
N THR A 127 -0.51 3.04 -18.12
CA THR A 127 -1.49 1.96 -18.15
C THR A 127 -1.23 0.84 -17.15
N THR A 128 -0.12 0.87 -16.43
CA THR A 128 0.26 -0.15 -15.45
C THR A 128 -0.54 -0.03 -14.15
N VAL A 129 -1.70 -0.71 -14.06
CA VAL A 129 -2.64 -0.58 -12.93
C VAL A 129 -3.03 -1.91 -12.32
N VAL A 130 -3.23 -1.93 -10.99
CA VAL A 130 -3.47 -3.13 -10.19
C VAL A 130 -4.92 -3.28 -9.73
N ALA A 131 -5.50 -4.47 -9.96
CA ALA A 131 -6.70 -4.94 -9.27
C ALA A 131 -6.33 -6.17 -8.42
N GLY A 132 -6.21 -6.05 -7.10
CA GLY A 132 -5.70 -7.17 -6.31
C GLY A 132 -6.40 -7.53 -5.00
N PRO A 133 -6.78 -6.60 -4.10
CA PRO A 133 -7.24 -6.95 -2.75
C PRO A 133 -8.53 -7.78 -2.72
N THR A 134 -9.37 -7.67 -3.72
CA THR A 134 -10.65 -8.39 -3.82
C THR A 134 -10.48 -9.90 -4.00
N CYS A 135 -9.39 -10.34 -4.65
CA CYS A 135 -9.07 -11.77 -4.76
C CYS A 135 -8.86 -12.44 -3.40
N VAL A 136 -8.28 -11.71 -2.45
CA VAL A 136 -8.08 -12.22 -1.08
C VAL A 136 -9.40 -12.27 -0.31
N SER A 137 -10.20 -11.21 -0.42
CA SER A 137 -11.44 -11.09 0.38
C SER A 137 -12.48 -12.16 0.06
N VAL A 138 -12.50 -12.74 -1.13
CA VAL A 138 -13.45 -13.78 -1.52
C VAL A 138 -13.10 -15.18 -0.99
N TRP A 139 -11.82 -15.44 -0.68
CA TRP A 139 -11.35 -16.75 -0.22
C TRP A 139 -11.21 -16.86 1.30
N PHE A 140 -11.09 -15.74 2.02
CA PHE A 140 -10.79 -15.75 3.44
C PHE A 140 -11.98 -15.23 4.27
N PRO A 141 -12.55 -16.06 5.18
CA PRO A 141 -13.60 -15.64 6.09
C PRO A 141 -13.10 -14.59 7.09
N HIS A 142 -14.01 -13.87 7.76
CA HIS A 142 -13.69 -12.74 8.64
C HIS A 142 -12.59 -13.05 9.67
N GLY A 143 -12.59 -14.26 10.26
CA GLY A 143 -11.61 -14.64 11.28
C GLY A 143 -10.17 -14.78 10.79
N THR A 144 -9.94 -15.05 9.49
CA THR A 144 -8.61 -15.27 8.89
C THR A 144 -8.25 -14.22 7.83
N ARG A 145 -9.25 -13.43 7.38
CA ARG A 145 -9.09 -12.40 6.36
C ARG A 145 -8.02 -11.37 6.71
N GLY A 146 -7.94 -10.95 7.98
CA GLY A 146 -6.94 -10.00 8.45
C GLY A 146 -5.51 -10.48 8.22
N ARG A 147 -5.22 -11.75 8.54
CA ARG A 147 -3.90 -12.37 8.30
C ARG A 147 -3.58 -12.47 6.82
N ALA A 148 -4.54 -12.92 6.02
CA ALA A 148 -4.37 -13.05 4.57
C ALA A 148 -4.13 -11.67 3.90
N MET A 149 -4.86 -10.65 4.31
CA MET A 149 -4.67 -9.28 3.84
C MET A 149 -3.32 -8.70 4.27
N ALA A 150 -2.85 -9.01 5.48
CA ALA A 150 -1.53 -8.60 5.93
C ALA A 150 -0.42 -9.24 5.07
N ILE A 151 -0.52 -10.54 4.79
CA ILE A 151 0.42 -11.23 3.88
C ILE A 151 0.33 -10.63 2.47
N TRP A 152 -0.88 -10.45 1.94
CA TRP A 152 -1.05 -9.86 0.62
C TRP A 152 -0.47 -8.43 0.55
N SER A 153 -0.59 -7.63 1.60
CA SER A 153 -0.06 -6.26 1.64
C SER A 153 1.46 -6.17 1.53
N THR A 154 2.18 -7.28 1.66
CA THR A 154 3.64 -7.32 1.47
C THR A 154 4.07 -7.28 0.00
N TRP A 155 3.10 -7.29 -0.96
CA TRP A 155 3.41 -7.22 -2.40
C TRP A 155 4.28 -6.01 -2.77
N ALA A 156 3.97 -4.83 -2.23
CA ALA A 156 4.69 -3.62 -2.55
C ALA A 156 6.12 -3.63 -1.99
N PRO A 157 6.36 -3.84 -0.67
CA PRO A 157 7.72 -3.91 -0.14
C PRO A 157 8.55 -5.03 -0.77
N ILE A 158 7.99 -6.22 -1.00
CA ILE A 158 8.71 -7.32 -1.65
C ILE A 158 9.02 -6.96 -3.10
N GLY A 159 8.03 -6.49 -3.85
CA GLY A 159 8.20 -6.14 -5.27
C GLY A 159 9.22 -5.03 -5.46
N ILE A 160 9.14 -3.96 -4.68
CA ILE A 160 10.06 -2.81 -4.78
C ILE A 160 11.48 -3.22 -4.37
N PHE A 161 11.64 -3.98 -3.29
CA PHE A 161 12.95 -4.49 -2.88
C PHE A 161 13.57 -5.34 -3.99
N THR A 162 12.83 -6.35 -4.46
CA THR A 162 13.31 -7.30 -5.46
C THR A 162 13.74 -6.58 -6.74
N ILE A 163 12.85 -5.76 -7.34
CA ILE A 163 13.17 -5.11 -8.60
C ILE A 163 14.35 -4.16 -8.48
N ASN A 164 14.44 -3.39 -7.39
CA ASN A 164 15.57 -2.47 -7.21
C ASN A 164 16.90 -3.20 -6.95
N ALA A 165 16.86 -4.34 -6.27
CA ALA A 165 18.06 -5.14 -6.01
C ALA A 165 18.61 -5.81 -7.29
N ILE A 166 17.73 -6.19 -8.24
CA ILE A 166 18.15 -6.94 -9.42
C ILE A 166 18.23 -6.10 -10.70
N SER A 167 17.62 -4.90 -10.75
CA SER A 167 17.55 -4.09 -11.98
C SER A 167 18.92 -3.79 -12.60
N SER A 168 19.89 -3.42 -11.79
CA SER A 168 21.25 -3.12 -12.28
C SER A 168 21.94 -4.36 -12.89
N SER A 169 21.78 -5.51 -12.23
CA SER A 169 22.34 -6.77 -12.72
C SER A 169 21.67 -7.25 -14.02
N VAL A 170 20.33 -7.11 -14.10
CA VAL A 170 19.57 -7.47 -15.30
C VAL A 170 19.91 -6.53 -16.46
N LEU A 171 19.97 -5.21 -16.21
CA LEU A 171 20.35 -4.24 -17.23
C LEU A 171 21.80 -4.48 -17.73
N GLY A 172 22.72 -4.77 -16.82
CA GLY A 172 24.09 -5.15 -17.17
C GLY A 172 24.19 -6.44 -17.99
N ALA A 173 23.37 -7.45 -17.67
CA ALA A 173 23.33 -8.71 -18.39
C ALA A 173 22.84 -8.57 -19.85
N VAL A 174 22.01 -7.57 -20.14
CA VAL A 174 21.56 -7.23 -21.50
C VAL A 174 22.43 -6.16 -22.17
N GLY A 175 23.62 -5.88 -21.63
CA GLY A 175 24.56 -4.91 -22.21
C GLY A 175 24.07 -3.45 -22.15
N GLY A 176 23.15 -3.12 -21.25
CA GLY A 176 22.56 -1.79 -21.13
C GLY A 176 21.41 -1.52 -22.10
N ASP A 177 20.98 -2.52 -22.89
CA ASP A 177 19.85 -2.37 -23.81
C ASP A 177 18.54 -2.27 -23.03
N MET A 178 17.99 -1.06 -23.01
CA MET A 178 16.75 -0.72 -22.32
C MET A 178 15.54 -1.45 -22.90
N THR A 179 15.51 -1.65 -24.20
CA THR A 179 14.42 -2.37 -24.89
C THR A 179 14.37 -3.83 -24.44
N MET A 180 15.51 -4.51 -24.48
CA MET A 180 15.62 -5.89 -24.00
C MET A 180 15.29 -6.01 -22.51
N PHE A 181 15.78 -5.07 -21.70
CA PHE A 181 15.47 -5.03 -20.26
C PHE A 181 13.97 -4.95 -20.01
N LEU A 182 13.23 -4.10 -20.71
CA LEU A 182 11.77 -3.96 -20.53
C LEU A 182 11.00 -5.19 -21.05
N TRP A 183 11.47 -5.83 -22.14
CA TRP A 183 10.88 -7.07 -22.64
C TRP A 183 10.96 -8.22 -21.63
N ILE A 184 12.04 -8.32 -20.85
CA ILE A 184 12.16 -9.33 -19.79
C ILE A 184 11.00 -9.21 -18.80
N TRP A 185 10.67 -7.99 -18.37
CA TRP A 185 9.55 -7.78 -17.43
C TRP A 185 8.19 -8.04 -18.08
N ALA A 186 8.00 -7.70 -19.35
CA ALA A 186 6.81 -8.06 -20.08
C ALA A 186 6.58 -9.58 -20.11
N ILE A 187 7.62 -10.35 -20.39
CA ILE A 187 7.56 -11.83 -20.41
C ILE A 187 7.24 -12.36 -19.01
N VAL A 188 7.89 -11.86 -17.97
CA VAL A 188 7.62 -12.25 -16.57
C VAL A 188 6.14 -12.02 -16.22
N MET A 189 5.57 -10.87 -16.60
CA MET A 189 4.17 -10.56 -16.34
C MET A 189 3.23 -11.51 -17.09
N VAL A 190 3.52 -11.88 -18.34
CA VAL A 190 2.75 -12.86 -19.10
C VAL A 190 2.76 -14.22 -18.42
N VAL A 191 3.93 -14.71 -18.01
CA VAL A 191 4.07 -15.99 -17.30
C VAL A 191 3.23 -15.99 -16.00
N ILE A 192 3.30 -14.91 -15.24
CA ILE A 192 2.54 -14.79 -13.99
C ILE A 192 1.03 -14.69 -14.25
N LEU A 193 0.60 -13.99 -15.32
CA LEU A 193 -0.82 -13.95 -15.73
C LEU A 193 -1.34 -15.35 -16.07
N VAL A 194 -0.58 -16.14 -16.84
CA VAL A 194 -0.94 -17.53 -17.17
C VAL A 194 -1.04 -18.37 -15.90
N LEU A 195 -0.05 -18.27 -15.02
CA LEU A 195 -0.06 -18.97 -13.74
C LEU A 195 -1.28 -18.58 -12.88
N PHE A 196 -1.59 -17.29 -12.80
CA PHE A 196 -2.78 -16.80 -12.08
C PHE A 196 -4.06 -17.36 -12.71
N PHE A 197 -4.21 -17.29 -14.02
CA PHE A 197 -5.40 -17.78 -14.71
C PHE A 197 -5.65 -19.27 -14.47
N LEU A 198 -4.59 -20.09 -14.44
CA LEU A 198 -4.65 -21.53 -14.22
C LEU A 198 -4.93 -21.89 -12.74
N VAL A 199 -4.30 -21.19 -11.80
CA VAL A 199 -4.38 -21.53 -10.39
C VAL A 199 -5.55 -20.83 -9.70
N PHE A 200 -5.81 -19.56 -10.00
CA PHE A 200 -6.87 -18.82 -9.32
C PHE A 200 -8.25 -19.26 -9.83
N ARG A 201 -9.11 -19.68 -8.92
CA ARG A 201 -10.54 -19.87 -9.18
C ARG A 201 -11.36 -19.10 -8.13
N GLU A 202 -12.59 -18.80 -8.45
CA GLU A 202 -13.53 -18.26 -7.48
C GLU A 202 -14.08 -19.39 -6.60
N PRO A 203 -14.37 -19.14 -5.30
CA PRO A 203 -14.94 -20.15 -4.43
C PRO A 203 -16.32 -20.57 -4.96
N LYS A 204 -16.58 -21.88 -4.92
CA LYS A 204 -17.91 -22.43 -5.27
C LYS A 204 -18.88 -22.20 -4.12
N GLY A 205 -20.18 -22.18 -4.42
CA GLY A 205 -21.21 -22.00 -3.39
C GLY A 205 -21.05 -23.01 -2.25
N GLY A 206 -20.95 -22.51 -1.01
CA GLY A 206 -20.75 -23.31 0.20
C GLY A 206 -19.29 -23.49 0.66
N GLU A 207 -18.29 -23.18 -0.16
CA GLU A 207 -16.88 -23.26 0.26
C GLU A 207 -16.49 -22.14 1.24
N VAL A 208 -17.06 -20.94 1.06
CA VAL A 208 -16.91 -19.80 1.97
C VAL A 208 -18.31 -19.24 2.19
N SER A 209 -18.92 -19.61 3.31
CA SER A 209 -20.26 -19.15 3.66
C SER A 209 -20.16 -17.86 4.44
N GLU A 210 -20.26 -16.73 3.76
CA GLU A 210 -20.52 -15.44 4.41
C GLU A 210 -21.93 -14.98 3.99
N VAL A 211 -22.75 -14.71 4.99
CA VAL A 211 -23.97 -13.93 4.78
C VAL A 211 -23.54 -12.61 4.15
N SER A 212 -24.05 -12.34 2.95
CA SER A 212 -23.79 -11.07 2.27
C SER A 212 -24.13 -9.93 3.23
N PRO A 213 -23.15 -9.11 3.66
CA PRO A 213 -23.46 -7.99 4.55
C PRO A 213 -24.48 -7.10 3.87
N GLU A 214 -25.48 -6.64 4.60
CA GLU A 214 -26.48 -5.70 4.10
C GLU A 214 -25.80 -4.57 3.31
N ARG A 215 -26.08 -4.51 2.02
CA ARG A 215 -25.54 -3.50 1.12
C ARG A 215 -26.40 -2.24 1.25
N LYS A 216 -25.99 -1.33 2.13
CA LYS A 216 -26.62 -0.02 2.23
C LYS A 216 -26.40 0.77 0.94
N SER A 217 -27.40 1.57 0.56
CA SER A 217 -27.29 2.42 -0.62
C SER A 217 -26.20 3.49 -0.41
N PHE A 218 -25.55 3.89 -1.51
CA PHE A 218 -24.55 4.96 -1.47
C PHE A 218 -25.06 6.24 -0.82
N ARG A 219 -26.34 6.61 -1.07
CA ARG A 219 -26.97 7.80 -0.48
C ARG A 219 -27.10 7.74 1.04
N GLU A 220 -27.32 6.55 1.60
CA GLU A 220 -27.45 6.36 3.06
C GLU A 220 -26.10 6.46 3.77
N VAL A 221 -25.03 6.16 3.06
CA VAL A 221 -23.67 6.14 3.62
C VAL A 221 -22.97 7.50 3.51
N LEU A 222 -23.37 8.32 2.53
CA LEU A 222 -22.77 9.63 2.24
C LEU A 222 -22.67 10.58 3.47
N PRO A 223 -23.67 10.67 4.38
CA PRO A 223 -23.55 11.53 5.56
C PRO A 223 -22.41 11.17 6.52
N LEU A 224 -21.96 9.90 6.52
CA LEU A 224 -20.83 9.44 7.36
C LEU A 224 -19.49 10.04 6.91
N PHE A 225 -19.40 10.47 5.64
CA PHE A 225 -18.21 11.13 5.10
C PHE A 225 -18.10 12.61 5.51
N LYS A 226 -19.06 13.16 6.29
CA LYS A 226 -18.90 14.46 6.96
C LYS A 226 -17.98 14.39 8.19
N SER A 227 -17.47 13.21 8.54
CA SER A 227 -16.55 13.03 9.69
C SER A 227 -15.23 13.77 9.47
N ARG A 228 -14.98 14.80 10.29
CA ARG A 228 -13.70 15.52 10.31
C ARG A 228 -12.52 14.58 10.52
N GLN A 229 -12.67 13.60 11.41
CA GLN A 229 -11.61 12.66 11.73
C GLN A 229 -11.20 11.81 10.51
N LEU A 230 -12.18 11.37 9.70
CA LEU A 230 -11.91 10.62 8.49
C LEU A 230 -11.10 11.47 7.49
N TRP A 231 -11.48 12.72 7.28
CA TRP A 231 -10.75 13.62 6.37
C TRP A 231 -9.36 13.97 6.88
N CYS A 232 -9.19 14.17 8.19
CA CYS A 232 -7.87 14.33 8.79
C CYS A 232 -7.00 13.08 8.55
N LEU A 233 -7.55 11.87 8.68
CA LEU A 233 -6.85 10.62 8.38
C LEU A 233 -6.46 10.53 6.90
N ILE A 234 -7.38 10.86 5.98
CA ILE A 234 -7.13 10.81 4.53
C ILE A 234 -6.02 11.81 4.15
N THR A 235 -6.10 13.03 4.65
CA THR A 235 -5.10 14.07 4.36
C THR A 235 -3.73 13.69 4.93
N MET A 236 -3.68 13.23 6.18
CA MET A 236 -2.44 12.76 6.79
C MET A 236 -1.86 11.58 6.00
N PHE A 237 -2.71 10.64 5.54
CA PHE A 237 -2.25 9.52 4.73
C PHE A 237 -1.76 9.94 3.34
N ALA A 238 -2.33 10.99 2.75
CA ALA A 238 -1.81 11.61 1.54
C ALA A 238 -0.42 12.21 1.77
N ILE A 239 -0.23 12.96 2.86
CA ILE A 239 1.06 13.52 3.27
C ILE A 239 2.09 12.41 3.50
N PHE A 240 1.72 11.35 4.22
CA PHE A 240 2.58 10.19 4.40
C PHE A 240 3.01 9.60 3.05
N ASN A 241 2.08 9.40 2.12
CA ASN A 241 2.40 8.82 0.82
C ASN A 241 3.26 9.75 -0.03
N TYR A 242 3.08 11.07 0.07
CA TYR A 242 3.97 12.05 -0.55
C TYR A 242 5.42 11.86 -0.08
N MET A 243 5.64 11.84 1.23
CA MET A 243 6.96 11.68 1.83
C MET A 243 7.55 10.29 1.53
N ASN A 244 6.76 9.23 1.74
CA ASN A 244 7.20 7.86 1.50
C ASN A 244 7.56 7.60 0.03
N TYR A 245 6.81 8.19 -0.90
CA TYR A 245 7.09 8.08 -2.32
C TYR A 245 8.36 8.86 -2.70
N ALA A 246 8.60 10.03 -2.11
CA ALA A 246 9.85 10.77 -2.26
C ALA A 246 11.06 9.89 -1.88
N PHE A 247 11.02 9.25 -0.72
CA PHE A 247 12.10 8.36 -0.30
C PHE A 247 12.23 7.14 -1.21
N SER A 248 11.15 6.48 -1.55
CA SER A 248 11.18 5.26 -2.35
C SER A 248 11.74 5.49 -3.76
N GLN A 249 11.56 6.67 -4.32
CA GLN A 249 12.00 6.99 -5.68
C GLN A 249 13.39 7.67 -5.72
N TYR A 250 13.64 8.64 -4.86
CA TYR A 250 14.81 9.52 -4.99
C TYR A 250 15.97 9.18 -4.07
N LEU A 251 15.76 8.40 -3.01
CA LEU A 251 16.84 8.02 -2.10
C LEU A 251 17.96 7.27 -2.82
N LYS A 252 17.63 6.34 -3.71
CA LYS A 252 18.63 5.56 -4.46
C LYS A 252 19.47 6.42 -5.38
N THR A 253 18.85 7.42 -5.99
CA THR A 253 19.54 8.45 -6.78
C THR A 253 20.53 9.21 -5.92
N TRP A 254 20.11 9.65 -4.72
CA TRP A 254 21.00 10.32 -3.77
C TRP A 254 22.14 9.41 -3.30
N LEU A 255 21.91 8.14 -3.04
CA LEU A 255 22.96 7.20 -2.65
C LEU A 255 24.04 7.04 -3.74
N GLN A 256 23.66 7.14 -5.02
CA GLN A 256 24.56 7.04 -6.17
C GLN A 256 25.30 8.33 -6.47
N LEU A 257 24.76 9.51 -6.13
CA LEU A 257 25.42 10.79 -6.36
C LEU A 257 26.80 10.82 -5.68
N SER A 258 27.76 11.47 -6.35
CA SER A 258 29.09 11.65 -5.79
C SER A 258 29.06 12.44 -4.48
N THR A 259 30.01 12.19 -3.61
CA THR A 259 30.17 12.91 -2.34
C THR A 259 30.37 14.41 -2.53
N ASN A 260 31.02 14.82 -3.64
CA ASN A 260 31.19 16.23 -4.00
C ASN A 260 29.87 16.91 -4.37
N ALA A 261 28.87 16.13 -4.81
CA ALA A 261 27.51 16.61 -5.11
C ALA A 261 26.53 16.39 -3.93
N GLY A 262 27.03 16.13 -2.72
CA GLY A 262 26.20 15.92 -1.53
C GLY A 262 25.60 14.51 -1.41
N GLY A 263 25.98 13.57 -2.26
CA GLY A 263 25.55 12.18 -2.22
C GLY A 263 26.45 11.26 -1.39
N MET A 264 26.17 9.96 -1.43
CA MET A 264 26.97 8.95 -0.71
C MET A 264 28.08 8.33 -1.58
N GLY A 265 28.02 8.49 -2.89
CA GLY A 265 29.00 7.94 -3.83
C GLY A 265 28.98 6.41 -3.94
N TRP A 266 27.85 5.78 -3.64
CA TRP A 266 27.73 4.32 -3.66
C TRP A 266 27.56 3.80 -5.10
N ASP A 267 28.08 2.60 -5.32
CA ASP A 267 27.83 1.86 -6.56
C ASP A 267 26.33 1.63 -6.80
N VAL A 268 25.93 1.60 -8.08
CA VAL A 268 24.53 1.44 -8.50
C VAL A 268 23.88 0.20 -7.91
N GLY A 269 24.64 -0.94 -7.88
CA GLY A 269 24.15 -2.18 -7.30
C GLY A 269 23.93 -2.07 -5.78
N MET A 270 24.90 -1.51 -5.06
CA MET A 270 24.82 -1.31 -3.61
C MET A 270 23.68 -0.34 -3.27
N ALA A 271 23.56 0.77 -3.98
CA ALA A 271 22.49 1.75 -3.79
C ALA A 271 21.10 1.12 -4.09
N GLY A 272 20.99 0.26 -5.08
CA GLY A 272 19.78 -0.50 -5.40
C GLY A 272 19.36 -1.44 -4.26
N ILE A 273 20.31 -2.22 -3.73
CA ILE A 273 20.05 -3.16 -2.61
C ILE A 273 19.68 -2.41 -1.34
N LEU A 274 20.49 -1.45 -0.90
CA LEU A 274 20.27 -0.74 0.37
C LEU A 274 19.07 0.20 0.30
N GLY A 275 18.89 0.91 -0.82
CA GLY A 275 17.70 1.72 -1.05
C GLY A 275 16.43 0.87 -1.18
N GLY A 276 16.54 -0.33 -1.78
CA GLY A 276 15.46 -1.31 -1.81
C GLY A 276 15.10 -1.84 -0.44
N LEU A 277 16.09 -2.14 0.41
CA LEU A 277 15.90 -2.62 1.78
C LEU A 277 15.06 -1.63 2.60
N ILE A 278 15.26 -0.32 2.41
CA ILE A 278 14.44 0.70 3.04
C ILE A 278 12.97 0.56 2.63
N CYS A 279 12.70 0.31 1.35
CA CYS A 279 11.34 0.06 0.89
C CYS A 279 10.75 -1.23 1.50
N ALA A 280 11.58 -2.24 1.77
CA ALA A 280 11.17 -3.46 2.46
C ALA A 280 10.66 -3.22 3.89
N CYS A 281 10.98 -2.08 4.52
CA CYS A 281 10.42 -1.70 5.82
C CYS A 281 8.88 -1.66 5.84
N GLY A 282 8.23 -1.49 4.70
CA GLY A 282 6.77 -1.63 4.58
C GLY A 282 6.23 -3.00 4.98
N ALA A 283 7.07 -4.05 4.96
CA ALA A 283 6.72 -5.38 5.46
C ALA A 283 6.52 -5.42 6.99
N LEU A 284 6.94 -4.40 7.72
CA LEU A 284 6.70 -4.26 9.16
C LEU A 284 5.29 -3.73 9.50
N ALA A 285 4.49 -3.36 8.52
CA ALA A 285 3.11 -2.87 8.71
C ALA A 285 2.24 -3.78 9.61
N PRO A 286 2.30 -5.13 9.54
CA PRO A 286 1.56 -5.99 10.46
C PRO A 286 1.89 -5.77 11.93
N LEU A 287 3.13 -5.42 12.27
CA LEU A 287 3.53 -5.08 13.65
C LEU A 287 2.85 -3.80 14.12
N GLY A 288 2.77 -2.78 13.25
CA GLY A 288 2.03 -1.56 13.53
C GLY A 288 0.54 -1.82 13.78
N GLY A 289 -0.08 -2.67 12.96
CA GLY A 289 -1.46 -3.13 13.16
C GLY A 289 -1.65 -3.86 14.50
N PHE A 290 -0.74 -4.74 14.86
CA PHE A 290 -0.77 -5.45 16.15
C PHE A 290 -0.66 -4.51 17.36
N ILE A 291 0.20 -3.48 17.27
CA ILE A 291 0.31 -2.44 18.31
C ILE A 291 -0.99 -1.65 18.39
N LEU A 292 -1.56 -1.28 17.22
CA LEU A 292 -2.85 -0.57 17.14
C LEU A 292 -3.98 -1.35 17.80
N ASP A 293 -4.04 -2.67 17.61
CA ASP A 293 -5.09 -3.52 18.19
C ASP A 293 -5.01 -3.57 19.72
N LYS A 294 -3.79 -3.52 20.28
CA LYS A 294 -3.57 -3.45 21.73
C LYS A 294 -3.77 -2.05 22.31
N THR A 295 -3.78 -1.03 21.47
CA THR A 295 -3.94 0.36 21.91
C THR A 295 -5.41 0.67 22.20
N PRO A 296 -5.75 1.30 23.34
CA PRO A 296 -7.10 1.73 23.69
C PRO A 296 -7.70 2.61 22.59
N LYS A 297 -9.02 2.46 22.31
CA LYS A 297 -9.73 3.14 21.21
C LYS A 297 -9.47 4.65 21.16
N HIS A 298 -9.42 5.33 22.31
CA HIS A 298 -9.23 6.77 22.42
C HIS A 298 -7.78 7.23 22.19
N LEU A 299 -6.81 6.30 22.18
CA LEU A 299 -5.39 6.58 21.99
C LEU A 299 -4.84 6.13 20.65
N LYS A 300 -5.64 5.47 19.81
CA LYS A 300 -5.19 4.91 18.52
C LYS A 300 -4.56 5.95 17.59
N TYR A 301 -4.99 7.20 17.64
CA TYR A 301 -4.40 8.29 16.86
C TYR A 301 -2.94 8.56 17.22
N ILE A 302 -2.49 8.20 18.43
CA ILE A 302 -1.09 8.38 18.88
C ILE A 302 -0.15 7.51 18.04
N CYS A 303 -0.57 6.31 17.62
CA CYS A 303 0.22 5.45 16.74
C CYS A 303 0.53 6.18 15.41
N VAL A 304 -0.45 6.90 14.87
CA VAL A 304 -0.29 7.66 13.63
C VAL A 304 0.61 8.87 13.84
N ILE A 305 0.47 9.57 14.97
CA ILE A 305 1.37 10.68 15.34
C ILE A 305 2.81 10.18 15.47
N ALA A 306 3.03 9.06 16.15
CA ALA A 306 4.36 8.47 16.28
C ALA A 306 4.97 8.15 14.92
N GLY A 307 4.15 7.60 14.00
CA GLY A 307 4.59 7.27 12.65
C GLY A 307 4.98 8.49 11.83
N ILE A 308 4.13 9.53 11.78
CA ILE A 308 4.44 10.73 10.97
C ILE A 308 5.58 11.54 11.61
N THR A 309 5.70 11.57 12.94
CA THR A 309 6.82 12.19 13.62
C THR A 309 8.13 11.48 13.30
N SER A 310 8.16 10.14 13.35
CA SER A 310 9.33 9.36 12.97
C SER A 310 9.75 9.63 11.53
N LEU A 311 8.79 9.69 10.59
CA LEU A 311 9.09 10.01 9.20
C LEU A 311 9.60 11.45 9.02
N THR A 312 9.09 12.39 9.80
CA THR A 312 9.57 13.79 9.77
C THR A 312 11.00 13.90 10.31
N ILE A 313 11.33 13.17 11.38
CA ILE A 313 12.70 13.05 11.89
C ILE A 313 13.61 12.40 10.85
N CYS A 314 13.14 11.36 10.17
CA CYS A 314 13.84 10.74 9.06
C CYS A 314 14.23 11.78 7.98
N CYS A 315 13.31 12.65 7.56
CA CYS A 315 13.59 13.72 6.60
C CYS A 315 14.69 14.67 7.11
N ALA A 316 14.64 15.03 8.37
CA ALA A 316 15.65 15.93 8.96
C ALA A 316 17.05 15.26 9.05
N LEU A 317 17.09 13.95 9.30
CA LEU A 317 18.36 13.20 9.37
C LEU A 317 18.98 12.94 8.00
N ALA A 318 18.21 12.97 6.92
CA ALA A 318 18.70 12.80 5.55
C ALA A 318 19.70 13.89 5.12
N PHE A 319 19.94 14.88 5.98
CA PHE A 319 20.87 15.99 5.73
C PHE A 319 22.37 15.60 5.78
N HIS A 320 22.71 14.45 6.34
CA HIS A 320 24.09 14.03 6.54
C HIS A 320 24.46 12.81 5.71
N ASN A 321 25.55 12.90 4.94
CA ASN A 321 26.09 11.82 4.12
C ASN A 321 27.03 10.86 4.88
N SER A 322 26.79 10.65 6.18
CA SER A 322 27.57 9.71 7.00
C SER A 322 26.82 8.39 7.23
N VAL A 323 27.57 7.27 7.29
CA VAL A 323 26.99 5.93 7.51
C VAL A 323 26.19 5.82 8.81
N PRO A 324 26.63 6.35 9.97
CA PRO A 324 25.84 6.32 11.18
C PRO A 324 24.50 7.06 11.06
N MET A 325 24.48 8.20 10.38
CA MET A 325 23.25 8.97 10.14
C MET A 325 22.33 8.24 9.19
N PHE A 326 22.88 7.55 8.19
CA PHE A 326 22.08 6.68 7.31
C PHE A 326 21.40 5.54 8.07
N ILE A 327 22.08 4.89 9.02
CA ILE A 327 21.46 3.86 9.88
C ILE A 327 20.31 4.46 10.70
N ALA A 328 20.53 5.61 11.34
CA ALA A 328 19.48 6.30 12.10
C ALA A 328 18.28 6.66 11.20
N TYR A 329 18.55 7.20 10.03
CA TYR A 329 17.58 7.51 9.00
C TYR A 329 16.72 6.28 8.63
N VAL A 330 17.36 5.13 8.35
CA VAL A 330 16.66 3.87 8.04
C VAL A 330 15.75 3.44 9.19
N LEU A 331 16.23 3.51 10.42
CA LEU A 331 15.45 3.13 11.61
C LEU A 331 14.19 3.99 11.75
N PHE A 332 14.31 5.32 11.63
CA PHE A 332 13.16 6.21 11.71
C PHE A 332 12.19 6.00 10.53
N PHE A 333 12.70 5.73 9.35
CA PHE A 333 11.87 5.40 8.20
C PHE A 333 11.09 4.09 8.41
N CYS A 334 11.74 3.04 8.93
CA CYS A 334 11.10 1.77 9.27
C CYS A 334 9.97 1.96 10.30
N ILE A 335 10.23 2.71 11.38
CA ILE A 335 9.22 3.00 12.40
C ILE A 335 8.05 3.78 11.79
N GLY A 336 8.34 4.81 10.98
CA GLY A 336 7.33 5.60 10.28
C GLY A 336 6.43 4.74 9.40
N ASN A 337 7.02 3.91 8.55
CA ASN A 337 6.28 3.00 7.68
C ASN A 337 5.46 1.96 8.45
N MET A 338 6.04 1.36 9.50
CA MET A 338 5.36 0.39 10.35
C MET A 338 4.04 0.96 10.89
N PHE A 339 4.08 2.15 11.48
CA PHE A 339 2.88 2.76 12.05
C PHE A 339 1.92 3.29 10.99
N LEU A 340 2.41 3.98 9.96
CA LEU A 340 1.52 4.63 8.99
C LEU A 340 0.84 3.63 8.06
N ASN A 341 1.57 2.66 7.52
CA ASN A 341 0.97 1.58 6.72
C ASN A 341 0.12 0.61 7.57
N GLY A 342 0.57 0.32 8.80
CA GLY A 342 -0.12 -0.63 9.69
C GLY A 342 -1.37 -0.07 10.36
N CYS A 343 -1.45 1.24 10.60
CA CYS A 343 -2.52 1.84 11.40
C CYS A 343 -3.59 2.54 10.58
N CYS A 344 -3.23 3.23 9.48
CA CYS A 344 -4.18 4.11 8.79
C CYS A 344 -5.37 3.37 8.20
N ARG A 345 -5.14 2.25 7.51
CA ARG A 345 -6.22 1.46 6.90
C ARG A 345 -7.14 0.81 7.93
N PRO A 346 -6.65 0.16 9.00
CA PRO A 346 -7.48 -0.40 10.07
C PRO A 346 -8.27 0.65 10.86
N MET A 347 -7.86 1.92 10.86
CA MET A 347 -8.59 2.99 11.54
C MET A 347 -9.84 3.47 10.79
N VAL A 348 -9.92 3.29 9.46
CA VAL A 348 -11.07 3.72 8.66
C VAL A 348 -12.41 3.19 9.20
N PRO A 349 -12.55 1.88 9.52
CA PRO A 349 -13.80 1.38 10.11
C PRO A 349 -14.25 2.12 11.36
N SER A 350 -13.31 2.58 12.18
CA SER A 350 -13.61 3.28 13.44
C SER A 350 -14.37 4.60 13.21
N TYR A 351 -14.21 5.23 12.05
CA TYR A 351 -14.83 6.51 11.72
C TYR A 351 -16.14 6.37 10.94
N VAL A 352 -16.35 5.24 10.27
CA VAL A 352 -17.51 5.00 9.40
C VAL A 352 -18.34 3.76 9.81
N PHE A 353 -18.13 3.24 11.01
CA PHE A 353 -18.71 1.99 11.50
C PHE A 353 -20.23 1.90 11.35
N LYS A 354 -20.96 3.00 11.58
CA LYS A 354 -22.43 3.03 11.48
C LYS A 354 -22.99 2.72 10.08
N GLY A 355 -22.16 2.78 9.05
CA GLY A 355 -22.53 2.54 7.65
C GLY A 355 -22.32 1.09 7.18
N GLY A 356 -21.83 0.21 8.05
CA GLY A 356 -21.55 -1.20 7.71
C GLY A 356 -20.45 -1.35 6.64
N ALA A 357 -20.43 -2.51 5.99
CA ALA A 357 -19.39 -2.88 5.03
C ALA A 357 -19.27 -1.92 3.84
N THR A 358 -20.40 -1.36 3.36
CA THR A 358 -20.41 -0.38 2.25
C THR A 358 -19.65 0.89 2.62
N ALA A 359 -19.87 1.43 3.84
CA ALA A 359 -19.18 2.62 4.31
C ALA A 359 -17.68 2.39 4.50
N VAL A 360 -17.32 1.24 5.04
CA VAL A 360 -15.90 0.85 5.21
C VAL A 360 -15.21 0.74 3.85
N GLY A 361 -15.84 0.07 2.88
CA GLY A 361 -15.31 -0.05 1.52
C GLY A 361 -15.09 1.31 0.86
N LEU A 362 -16.07 2.22 0.94
CA LEU A 362 -15.95 3.58 0.43
C LEU A 362 -14.85 4.38 1.17
N GLY A 363 -14.78 4.28 2.50
CA GLY A 363 -13.75 4.93 3.29
C GLY A 363 -12.33 4.50 2.90
N LEU A 364 -12.13 3.20 2.66
CA LEU A 364 -10.87 2.66 2.15
C LEU A 364 -10.58 3.15 0.72
N SER A 365 -11.59 3.29 -0.14
CA SER A 365 -11.43 3.86 -1.48
C SER A 365 -10.98 5.32 -1.43
N PHE A 366 -11.59 6.15 -0.56
CA PHE A 366 -11.15 7.54 -0.35
C PHE A 366 -9.73 7.62 0.21
N LEU A 367 -9.37 6.72 1.13
CA LEU A 367 -7.99 6.65 1.62
C LEU A 367 -7.01 6.32 0.50
N THR A 368 -7.36 5.41 -0.40
CA THR A 368 -6.55 5.03 -1.57
C THR A 368 -6.44 6.19 -2.57
N ILE A 369 -7.53 6.94 -2.80
CA ILE A 369 -7.49 8.18 -3.60
C ILE A 369 -6.52 9.18 -2.95
N GLY A 370 -6.59 9.38 -1.63
CA GLY A 370 -5.65 10.21 -0.88
C GLY A 370 -4.20 9.77 -1.06
N GLN A 371 -3.95 8.46 -1.09
CA GLN A 371 -2.63 7.89 -1.38
C GLN A 371 -2.08 8.39 -2.72
N TYR A 372 -2.85 8.24 -3.81
CA TYR A 372 -2.40 8.64 -5.14
C TYR A 372 -2.28 10.17 -5.28
N ILE A 373 -3.20 10.93 -4.70
CA ILE A 373 -3.11 12.40 -4.66
C ILE A 373 -1.82 12.84 -3.95
N GLY A 374 -1.40 12.14 -2.90
CA GLY A 374 -0.11 12.39 -2.25
C GLY A 374 1.10 12.03 -3.11
N GLN A 375 1.02 10.96 -3.90
CA GLN A 375 2.13 10.49 -4.74
C GLN A 375 2.35 11.34 -6.02
N ILE A 376 1.28 11.85 -6.63
CA ILE A 376 1.36 12.60 -7.90
C ILE A 376 2.33 13.80 -7.82
N PRO A 377 2.22 14.74 -6.87
CA PRO A 377 3.09 15.92 -6.86
C PRO A 377 4.54 15.60 -6.52
N THR A 378 4.81 14.46 -5.88
CA THR A 378 6.17 14.10 -5.42
C THR A 378 7.17 14.13 -6.55
N SER A 379 6.86 13.50 -7.67
CA SER A 379 7.80 13.39 -8.79
C SER A 379 8.14 14.75 -9.40
N TYR A 380 7.14 15.61 -9.53
CA TYR A 380 7.35 16.95 -10.09
C TYR A 380 8.13 17.88 -9.14
N VAL A 381 7.83 17.80 -7.85
CA VAL A 381 8.53 18.62 -6.85
C VAL A 381 9.94 18.13 -6.64
N MET A 382 10.14 16.84 -6.39
CA MET A 382 11.47 16.28 -6.12
C MET A 382 12.39 16.36 -7.34
N HIS A 383 11.87 16.16 -8.55
CA HIS A 383 12.65 16.32 -9.78
C HIS A 383 13.19 17.74 -9.91
N ASN A 384 12.36 18.76 -9.68
CA ASN A 384 12.81 20.15 -9.73
C ASN A 384 13.90 20.47 -8.70
N PHE A 385 13.84 19.88 -7.52
CA PHE A 385 14.88 20.05 -6.50
C PHE A 385 16.19 19.34 -6.87
N VAL A 386 16.10 18.15 -7.44
CA VAL A 386 17.30 17.35 -7.77
C VAL A 386 17.98 17.84 -9.06
N ASP A 387 17.22 18.17 -10.09
CA ASP A 387 17.81 18.45 -11.42
C ASP A 387 17.96 19.93 -11.75
N SER A 388 17.04 20.79 -11.31
CA SER A 388 17.04 22.18 -11.75
C SER A 388 17.79 23.13 -10.82
N MET A 389 18.34 22.63 -9.69
CA MET A 389 18.89 23.50 -8.65
C MET A 389 17.90 24.64 -8.32
N ALA A 390 16.59 24.30 -8.31
CA ALA A 390 15.54 25.26 -8.01
C ALA A 390 15.90 25.98 -6.70
N PHE A 391 15.81 27.27 -6.68
CA PHE A 391 16.26 28.15 -5.59
C PHE A 391 17.78 28.29 -5.42
N GLY A 392 18.61 27.95 -6.43
CA GLY A 392 20.07 28.05 -6.36
C GLY A 392 20.71 27.08 -5.35
N MET A 393 20.01 26.03 -4.94
CA MET A 393 20.49 25.03 -4.01
C MET A 393 21.17 23.90 -4.77
N THR A 394 22.45 23.67 -4.49
CA THR A 394 23.25 22.63 -5.12
C THR A 394 23.19 21.30 -4.40
N ASP A 395 22.52 21.24 -3.22
CA ASP A 395 22.49 20.07 -2.36
C ASP A 395 21.17 19.30 -2.54
N PRO A 396 21.19 18.08 -3.13
CA PRO A 396 20.00 17.23 -3.27
C PRO A 396 19.36 16.87 -1.93
N MET A 397 20.09 16.95 -0.82
CA MET A 397 19.57 16.69 0.52
C MET A 397 18.54 17.74 0.95
N LEU A 398 18.62 18.96 0.43
CA LEU A 398 17.62 19.99 0.69
C LEU A 398 16.23 19.61 0.19
N ALA A 399 16.14 18.76 -0.85
CA ALA A 399 14.88 18.20 -1.30
C ALA A 399 14.18 17.37 -0.19
N PHE A 400 14.95 16.57 0.56
CA PHE A 400 14.42 15.82 1.71
C PHE A 400 14.10 16.73 2.89
N TRP A 401 14.90 17.75 3.11
CA TRP A 401 14.63 18.77 4.14
C TRP A 401 13.34 19.56 3.88
N ALA A 402 13.02 19.82 2.62
CA ALA A 402 11.77 20.46 2.22
C ALA A 402 10.51 19.62 2.61
N LEU A 403 10.69 18.32 2.88
CA LEU A 403 9.60 17.47 3.38
C LEU A 403 9.32 17.66 4.88
N VAL A 404 10.23 18.27 5.66
CA VAL A 404 10.03 18.48 7.10
C VAL A 404 8.81 19.34 7.39
N PRO A 405 8.60 20.51 6.77
CA PRO A 405 7.36 21.28 6.93
C PRO A 405 6.10 20.47 6.57
N VAL A 406 6.18 19.67 5.52
CA VAL A 406 5.05 18.80 5.09
C VAL A 406 4.74 17.77 6.18
N GLY A 407 5.77 17.17 6.78
CA GLY A 407 5.62 16.25 7.91
C GLY A 407 4.98 16.91 9.13
N VAL A 408 5.38 18.14 9.46
CA VAL A 408 4.77 18.94 10.55
C VAL A 408 3.27 19.18 10.29
N ILE A 409 2.91 19.52 9.06
CA ILE A 409 1.49 19.63 8.66
C ILE A 409 0.77 18.29 8.88
N GLY A 410 1.39 17.17 8.51
CA GLY A 410 0.85 15.82 8.77
C GLY A 410 0.61 15.54 10.25
N ILE A 411 1.51 15.98 11.14
CA ILE A 411 1.34 15.87 12.59
C ILE A 411 0.10 16.66 13.05
N LEU A 412 -0.10 17.88 12.55
CA LEU A 412 -1.27 18.70 12.87
C LEU A 412 -2.60 18.03 12.43
N PHE A 413 -2.65 17.45 11.22
CA PHE A 413 -3.80 16.68 10.78
C PHE A 413 -4.03 15.41 11.62
N SER A 414 -2.96 14.78 12.09
CA SER A 414 -3.03 13.61 12.98
C SER A 414 -3.66 13.97 14.33
N LEU A 415 -3.40 15.15 14.87
CA LEU A 415 -4.06 15.66 16.07
C LEU A 415 -5.57 15.84 15.86
N GLY A 416 -6.00 16.20 14.66
CA GLY A 416 -7.42 16.33 14.29
C GLY A 416 -8.20 15.01 14.27
N MET A 417 -7.51 13.86 14.26
CA MET A 417 -8.11 12.53 14.35
C MET A 417 -8.54 12.13 15.76
N LYS A 418 -8.21 12.91 16.77
CA LYS A 418 -8.61 12.64 18.16
C LYS A 418 -10.14 12.54 18.25
N PRO A 419 -10.70 11.45 18.83
CA PRO A 419 -12.13 11.33 19.01
C PRO A 419 -12.67 12.50 19.82
N SER A 420 -13.74 13.14 19.33
CA SER A 420 -14.48 14.10 20.14
C SER A 420 -15.01 13.38 21.38
N LYS A 421 -14.79 13.94 22.57
CA LYS A 421 -15.42 13.44 23.81
C LYS A 421 -16.94 13.37 23.57
N PRO A 422 -17.62 12.27 23.93
CA PRO A 422 -19.06 12.23 23.86
C PRO A 422 -19.61 13.43 24.67
N LYS A 423 -20.32 14.33 24.03
CA LYS A 423 -21.11 15.34 24.74
C LYS A 423 -22.10 14.57 25.59
N GLY A 424 -21.97 14.67 26.93
CA GLY A 424 -22.71 14.07 27.98
C GLY A 424 -24.02 13.39 27.58
N GLY A 425 -23.97 12.14 27.27
CA GLY A 425 -25.09 11.25 27.00
C GLY A 425 -24.55 9.84 27.07
N ALA A 426 -25.12 9.04 27.95
CA ALA A 426 -24.72 7.69 28.30
C ALA A 426 -24.22 6.90 27.10
N ALA A 427 -23.01 6.37 27.21
CA ALA A 427 -22.54 5.32 26.35
C ALA A 427 -23.58 4.17 26.40
N PRO A 428 -24.03 3.63 25.27
CA PRO A 428 -24.53 2.30 25.28
C PRO A 428 -23.29 1.40 25.44
N GLU A 429 -22.91 1.12 26.66
CA GLU A 429 -22.18 -0.07 26.99
C GLU A 429 -23.05 -1.23 26.56
N GLY A 430 -22.80 -1.77 25.37
CA GLY A 430 -23.21 -3.13 25.03
C GLY A 430 -22.42 -4.06 25.95
N LYS A 431 -22.86 -4.18 27.20
CA LYS A 431 -22.62 -5.38 27.96
C LYS A 431 -23.21 -6.52 27.14
N PRO A 432 -22.52 -7.64 26.97
CA PRO A 432 -23.18 -8.87 26.56
C PRO A 432 -24.18 -9.20 27.66
N GLU A 433 -25.45 -8.87 27.46
CA GLU A 433 -26.55 -9.45 28.19
C GLU A 433 -26.56 -10.94 27.86
N GLY A 434 -26.38 -11.77 28.89
CA GLY A 434 -26.67 -13.18 28.79
C GLY A 434 -25.60 -14.11 29.36
N ALA A 435 -25.08 -13.81 30.55
CA ALA A 435 -24.67 -14.91 31.45
C ALA A 435 -25.77 -15.05 32.48
N PRO A 436 -26.49 -16.19 32.58
CA PRO A 436 -27.43 -16.40 33.66
C PRO A 436 -26.65 -16.61 34.97
N GLN A 437 -26.65 -15.57 35.82
CA GLN A 437 -26.42 -15.75 37.25
C GLN A 437 -27.65 -16.48 37.79
N GLY A 438 -27.50 -17.75 38.13
CA GLY A 438 -28.58 -18.48 38.77
C GLY A 438 -28.38 -19.98 38.80
N ALA A 439 -27.35 -20.46 39.46
CA ALA A 439 -27.30 -21.83 39.97
C ALA A 439 -26.24 -21.96 41.06
N ALA A 440 -26.48 -21.28 42.17
CA ALA A 440 -25.83 -21.61 43.43
C ALA A 440 -26.91 -21.51 44.51
N GLN A 441 -27.26 -22.63 45.06
CA GLN A 441 -28.09 -22.94 46.25
C GLN A 441 -29.39 -23.68 45.91
N ALA A 442 -29.28 -25.00 45.95
CA ALA A 442 -30.22 -25.85 46.63
C ALA A 442 -29.53 -27.20 46.88
N ALA A 443 -29.08 -27.41 48.08
CA ALA A 443 -28.81 -28.73 48.64
C ALA A 443 -30.15 -29.44 48.87
N PRO A 444 -30.27 -30.69 48.55
CA PRO A 444 -31.36 -31.52 49.07
C PRO A 444 -30.89 -32.17 50.35
N SER A 445 -31.51 -31.80 51.47
CA SER A 445 -31.64 -32.62 52.65
C SER A 445 -32.75 -33.62 52.39
N ASP A 446 -32.60 -34.78 53.07
CA ASP A 446 -33.57 -35.80 53.42
C ASP A 446 -33.67 -36.99 52.48
N ALA A 447 -33.00 -38.02 52.98
CA ALA A 447 -33.38 -39.41 52.77
C ALA A 447 -34.60 -39.73 53.59
N PRO A 448 -35.45 -40.70 53.18
CA PRO A 448 -36.05 -41.61 54.08
C PRO A 448 -35.51 -43.03 53.89
N GLN A 449 -35.15 -43.59 55.02
CA GLN A 449 -35.04 -45.01 55.27
C GLN A 449 -36.43 -45.72 55.10
N ASP A 450 -36.31 -47.01 54.89
CA ASP A 450 -37.31 -48.12 55.08
C ASP A 450 -37.97 -48.67 53.81
N LYS A 451 -37.66 -49.81 53.52
CA LYS A 451 -37.90 -51.22 53.72
C LYS A 451 -37.42 -52.05 52.53
#